data_5756ec1631fe30e17e524347f0e27740
#
_entry.id   5756ec1631fe30e17e524347f0e27740
#
_cell.length_a   1.000
_cell.length_b   1.000
_cell.length_c   1.000
_cell.angle_alpha   90.00
_cell.angle_beta   90.00
_cell.angle_gamma   90.00
#
_symmetry.space_group_name_H-M   'P 1'
#
loop_
_entity.id
_entity.type
_entity.pdbx_description
1 polymer ?
#
loop_
_entity_poly.entity_id
_entity_poly.type
_entity_poly.pdbx_seq_one_letter_code
_entity_poly.pdbx_strand_id
1 'polypeptide(L)'
;MTPEEKKILVQEIPRYIKENCYYTDGSIKYFDLWLVGWVAAEFQDRKNAMRVLINNEYGLLGNLLNKLARAPDASITRLMERSDLEVILKAIRAGGIAVLQRNELDTDPYAMRLLVAHDVKYAKHVKGPLLNDKAFLLSVVGSYPEILQNVFSRTLTDEEFVFSLVKRNYACLKYLPNKYHSDYRMCLEAAKQEGFSLMYFDFSLRDKDEIVLAAVSSRGNALSLATPRQRKDREIVYAAVRNCGLALDYVDDIWKHDFDLVATAVRNRGMALRYAAPELQDCEEIVRLAIENDGYAIRSASERLRDHYNLAILAITTYTDAYIYLSPRLQNHPEIIKLYSFKKEEENKWLPSKMR
;
A
#
# COMPACT_ATOMS: atom_id res chain seq x y z
N MET A 1 -15.21 43.46 -7.54
CA MET A 1 -14.06 44.10 -8.21
C MET A 1 -14.20 43.91 -9.71
N THR A 2 -14.10 44.99 -10.47
CA THR A 2 -14.21 44.97 -11.94
C THR A 2 -12.91 44.35 -12.54
N PRO A 3 -12.94 43.89 -13.81
CA PRO A 3 -11.72 43.40 -14.50
C PRO A 3 -10.62 44.46 -14.58
N GLU A 4 -10.98 45.76 -14.64
CA GLU A 4 -10.03 46.85 -14.64
C GLU A 4 -9.38 47.08 -13.27
N GLU A 5 -10.14 47.04 -12.21
CA GLU A 5 -9.62 47.07 -10.82
C GLU A 5 -8.66 45.89 -10.55
N LYS A 6 -8.98 44.70 -11.06
CA LYS A 6 -8.06 43.52 -11.00
C LYS A 6 -6.75 43.79 -11.72
N LYS A 7 -6.82 44.43 -12.89
CA LYS A 7 -5.61 44.74 -13.71
C LYS A 7 -4.71 45.76 -13.02
N ILE A 8 -5.29 46.80 -12.43
CA ILE A 8 -4.57 47.84 -11.66
C ILE A 8 -3.89 47.15 -10.44
N LEU A 9 -4.60 46.30 -9.74
CA LEU A 9 -4.12 45.56 -8.59
C LEU A 9 -2.91 44.69 -8.91
N VAL A 10 -3.00 43.95 -10.00
CA VAL A 10 -1.91 43.08 -10.48
C VAL A 10 -0.67 43.87 -10.87
N GLN A 11 -0.83 45.13 -11.29
CA GLN A 11 0.28 46.02 -11.67
C GLN A 11 0.86 46.79 -10.49
N GLU A 12 0.03 47.29 -9.59
CA GLU A 12 0.44 48.17 -8.48
C GLU A 12 0.99 47.40 -7.26
N ILE A 13 0.45 46.23 -6.96
CA ILE A 13 0.92 45.44 -5.81
C ILE A 13 2.41 45.06 -5.91
N PRO A 14 2.94 44.55 -7.02
CA PRO A 14 4.34 44.23 -7.13
C PRO A 14 5.24 45.46 -6.99
N ARG A 15 4.79 46.63 -7.48
CA ARG A 15 5.47 47.90 -7.36
C ARG A 15 5.51 48.38 -5.92
N TYR A 16 4.36 48.38 -5.24
CA TYR A 16 4.26 48.73 -3.82
C TYR A 16 5.13 47.86 -2.93
N ILE A 17 5.12 46.55 -3.15
CA ILE A 17 5.94 45.61 -2.41
C ILE A 17 7.42 45.89 -2.60
N LYS A 18 7.85 46.13 -3.85
CA LYS A 18 9.24 46.42 -4.18
C LYS A 18 9.73 47.74 -3.55
N GLU A 19 8.88 48.73 -3.49
CA GLU A 19 9.23 50.06 -2.98
C GLU A 19 9.16 50.17 -1.45
N ASN A 20 8.26 49.40 -0.80
CA ASN A 20 7.95 49.62 0.60
C ASN A 20 8.32 48.42 1.52
N CYS A 21 8.51 47.23 1.00
CA CYS A 21 8.65 46.01 1.79
C CYS A 21 10.08 45.44 1.81
N TYR A 22 11.02 46.01 1.07
CA TYR A 22 12.42 45.56 1.05
C TYR A 22 13.38 46.62 1.60
N TYR A 23 14.43 46.16 2.31
CA TYR A 23 15.62 46.96 2.57
C TYR A 23 16.48 47.04 1.34
N THR A 24 17.41 47.99 1.30
CA THR A 24 18.39 48.18 0.22
C THR A 24 19.30 46.98 -0.03
N ASP A 25 19.44 46.10 0.98
CA ASP A 25 20.21 44.85 0.91
C ASP A 25 19.37 43.66 0.36
N GLY A 26 18.08 43.87 0.01
CA GLY A 26 17.17 42.84 -0.50
C GLY A 26 16.48 42.04 0.57
N SER A 27 16.75 42.27 1.86
CA SER A 27 16.01 41.66 2.95
C SER A 27 14.61 42.29 3.15
N ILE A 28 13.66 41.53 3.69
CA ILE A 28 12.27 41.99 3.85
C ILE A 28 12.16 42.90 5.05
N LYS A 29 11.66 44.11 4.84
CA LYS A 29 11.58 45.19 5.82
C LYS A 29 10.32 45.13 6.67
N TYR A 30 9.18 45.07 6.03
CA TYR A 30 7.87 45.15 6.65
C TYR A 30 6.80 44.79 5.62
N PHE A 31 5.73 44.14 6.07
CA PHE A 31 4.56 43.88 5.23
C PHE A 31 3.40 44.72 5.73
N ASP A 32 2.76 45.49 4.85
CA ASP A 32 1.60 46.27 5.26
C ASP A 32 0.38 45.35 5.48
N LEU A 33 -0.04 45.25 6.75
CA LEU A 33 -1.19 44.46 7.17
C LEU A 33 -2.48 44.84 6.43
N TRP A 34 -2.56 46.10 5.96
CA TRP A 34 -3.67 46.56 5.16
C TRP A 34 -3.72 45.91 3.78
N LEU A 35 -2.57 45.81 3.10
CA LEU A 35 -2.47 45.15 1.80
C LEU A 35 -2.81 43.66 1.90
N VAL A 36 -2.36 43.01 2.95
CA VAL A 36 -2.67 41.60 3.23
C VAL A 36 -4.16 41.41 3.54
N GLY A 37 -4.73 42.30 4.36
CA GLY A 37 -6.17 42.30 4.66
C GLY A 37 -7.03 42.49 3.43
N TRP A 38 -6.57 43.31 2.50
CA TRP A 38 -7.29 43.58 1.27
C TRP A 38 -7.20 42.43 0.26
N VAL A 39 -6.04 41.85 0.08
CA VAL A 39 -5.87 40.62 -0.73
C VAL A 39 -6.68 39.46 -0.13
N ALA A 40 -6.74 39.34 1.20
CA ALA A 40 -7.54 38.34 1.88
C ALA A 40 -9.04 38.55 1.70
N ALA A 41 -9.51 39.79 1.65
CA ALA A 41 -10.92 40.12 1.41
C ALA A 41 -11.39 39.78 -0.01
N GLU A 42 -10.52 39.93 -1.00
CA GLU A 42 -10.80 39.55 -2.39
C GLU A 42 -10.81 38.02 -2.59
N PHE A 43 -10.07 37.27 -1.75
CA PHE A 43 -10.00 35.81 -1.77
C PHE A 43 -10.60 35.20 -0.50
N GLN A 44 -11.87 35.53 -0.22
CA GLN A 44 -12.56 35.17 1.04
C GLN A 44 -12.43 33.70 1.46
N ASP A 45 -12.42 32.76 0.50
CA ASP A 45 -12.28 31.31 0.75
C ASP A 45 -10.93 30.89 1.32
N ARG A 46 -9.98 31.82 1.39
CA ARG A 46 -8.59 31.60 1.84
C ARG A 46 -8.24 32.30 3.13
N LYS A 47 -9.25 32.76 3.84
CA LYS A 47 -9.09 33.58 5.04
C LYS A 47 -8.19 32.94 6.09
N ASN A 48 -8.25 31.60 6.21
CA ASN A 48 -7.44 30.87 7.20
C ASN A 48 -5.98 30.65 6.75
N ALA A 49 -5.74 30.33 5.50
CA ALA A 49 -4.39 30.24 4.95
C ALA A 49 -3.68 31.60 5.01
N MET A 50 -4.43 32.67 4.73
CA MET A 50 -3.91 34.04 4.83
C MET A 50 -3.62 34.48 6.26
N ARG A 51 -4.37 34.04 7.26
CA ARG A 51 -4.02 34.28 8.68
C ARG A 51 -2.70 33.64 9.08
N VAL A 52 -2.41 32.44 8.58
CA VAL A 52 -1.12 31.78 8.81
C VAL A 52 0.01 32.52 8.11
N LEU A 53 -0.21 33.05 6.90
CA LEU A 53 0.71 33.92 6.19
C LEU A 53 1.05 35.19 7.00
N ILE A 54 0.04 35.85 7.52
CA ILE A 54 0.19 37.11 8.28
C ILE A 54 1.09 36.91 9.50
N ASN A 55 0.97 35.78 10.16
CA ASN A 55 1.67 35.53 11.41
C ASN A 55 3.13 35.04 11.26
N ASN A 56 3.52 34.52 10.10
CA ASN A 56 4.76 33.75 10.03
C ASN A 56 5.72 34.06 8.86
N GLU A 57 5.31 34.58 7.68
CA GLU A 57 6.28 34.78 6.59
C GLU A 57 5.82 35.72 5.45
N TYR A 58 6.19 36.97 5.56
CA TYR A 58 5.85 38.02 4.58
C TYR A 58 6.53 37.85 3.19
N GLY A 59 7.68 37.15 3.09
CA GLY A 59 8.41 36.95 1.84
C GLY A 59 7.73 36.02 0.84
N LEU A 60 6.96 35.06 1.31
CA LEU A 60 6.21 34.13 0.45
C LEU A 60 5.08 34.83 -0.29
N LEU A 61 4.36 35.72 0.38
CA LEU A 61 3.26 36.48 -0.24
C LEU A 61 3.78 37.43 -1.34
N GLY A 62 4.90 38.12 -1.12
CA GLY A 62 5.54 38.95 -2.13
C GLY A 62 5.95 38.16 -3.36
N ASN A 63 6.56 36.98 -3.19
CA ASN A 63 6.92 36.09 -4.30
C ASN A 63 5.69 35.53 -5.02
N LEU A 64 4.60 35.23 -4.29
CA LEU A 64 3.33 34.80 -4.84
C LEU A 64 2.71 35.88 -5.73
N LEU A 65 2.57 37.10 -5.21
CA LEU A 65 2.00 38.24 -5.95
C LEU A 65 2.82 38.59 -7.21
N ASN A 66 4.13 38.52 -7.14
CA ASN A 66 5.01 38.70 -8.32
C ASN A 66 4.81 37.59 -9.38
N LYS A 67 4.59 36.35 -8.98
CA LYS A 67 4.29 35.25 -9.92
C LYS A 67 2.86 35.35 -10.47
N LEU A 68 1.89 35.78 -9.67
CA LEU A 68 0.50 36.02 -10.09
C LEU A 68 0.41 37.09 -11.17
N ALA A 69 1.20 38.16 -11.04
CA ALA A 69 1.24 39.26 -12.01
C ALA A 69 1.73 38.85 -13.42
N ARG A 70 2.39 37.70 -13.53
CA ARG A 70 3.05 37.23 -14.77
C ARG A 70 2.43 35.99 -15.40
N ALA A 71 1.42 35.34 -14.77
CA ALA A 71 0.90 34.05 -15.19
C ALA A 71 -0.50 34.11 -15.82
N PRO A 72 -0.82 33.28 -16.83
CA PRO A 72 -2.18 33.12 -17.36
C PRO A 72 -3.10 32.46 -16.30
N ASP A 73 -4.42 32.74 -16.36
CA ASP A 73 -5.41 32.39 -15.32
C ASP A 73 -5.38 30.96 -14.76
N ALA A 74 -5.21 29.94 -15.62
CA ALA A 74 -5.14 28.56 -15.16
C ALA A 74 -3.84 28.21 -14.38
N SER A 75 -2.75 28.96 -14.61
CA SER A 75 -1.49 28.80 -13.90
C SER A 75 -1.50 29.51 -12.56
N ILE A 76 -2.34 30.55 -12.40
CA ILE A 76 -2.48 31.36 -11.20
C ILE A 76 -3.00 30.47 -10.05
N THR A 77 -4.08 29.71 -10.27
CA THR A 77 -4.67 28.84 -9.24
C THR A 77 -3.65 27.84 -8.71
N ARG A 78 -2.88 27.17 -9.59
CA ARG A 78 -1.85 26.21 -9.18
C ARG A 78 -0.69 26.85 -8.39
N LEU A 79 -0.28 28.06 -8.77
CA LEU A 79 0.78 28.78 -8.06
C LEU A 79 0.33 29.21 -6.66
N MET A 80 -0.92 29.64 -6.55
CA MET A 80 -1.52 30.00 -5.26
C MET A 80 -1.65 28.80 -4.34
N GLU A 81 -2.17 27.67 -4.86
CA GLU A 81 -2.29 26.41 -4.12
C GLU A 81 -0.94 25.93 -3.57
N ARG A 82 0.11 26.00 -4.40
CA ARG A 82 1.47 25.62 -3.99
C ARG A 82 2.01 26.52 -2.89
N SER A 83 1.77 27.82 -2.95
CA SER A 83 2.27 28.78 -1.97
C SER A 83 1.50 28.66 -0.64
N ASP A 84 0.20 28.48 -0.70
CA ASP A 84 -0.62 28.24 0.49
C ASP A 84 -0.18 26.95 1.20
N LEU A 85 0.08 25.87 0.45
CA LEU A 85 0.61 24.62 0.98
C LEU A 85 1.96 24.82 1.67
N GLU A 86 2.90 25.55 1.04
CA GLU A 86 4.22 25.81 1.63
C GLU A 86 4.12 26.54 2.96
N VAL A 87 3.19 27.51 3.09
CA VAL A 87 2.95 28.25 4.32
C VAL A 87 2.40 27.35 5.41
N ILE A 88 1.38 26.54 5.09
CA ILE A 88 0.80 25.60 6.05
C ILE A 88 1.86 24.59 6.53
N LEU A 89 2.67 24.05 5.61
CA LEU A 89 3.73 23.11 5.95
C LEU A 89 4.83 23.74 6.83
N LYS A 90 5.19 25.02 6.59
CA LYS A 90 6.13 25.75 7.45
C LYS A 90 5.56 25.97 8.84
N ALA A 91 4.30 26.37 8.93
CA ALA A 91 3.60 26.51 10.22
C ALA A 91 3.58 25.19 11.00
N ILE A 92 3.32 24.05 10.32
CA ILE A 92 3.36 22.71 10.92
C ILE A 92 4.78 22.35 11.39
N ARG A 93 5.82 22.68 10.62
CA ARG A 93 7.21 22.44 11.01
C ARG A 93 7.61 23.24 12.26
N ALA A 94 7.14 24.49 12.37
CA ALA A 94 7.47 25.37 13.50
C ALA A 94 6.67 25.06 14.77
N GLY A 95 5.37 24.78 14.64
CA GLY A 95 4.45 24.63 15.77
C GLY A 95 3.86 23.23 15.95
N GLY A 96 4.32 22.27 15.15
CA GLY A 96 3.80 20.90 15.15
C GLY A 96 2.39 20.80 14.55
N ILE A 97 1.86 19.56 14.52
CA ILE A 97 0.55 19.27 13.93
C ILE A 97 -0.62 19.98 14.64
N ALA A 98 -0.45 20.37 15.91
CA ALA A 98 -1.44 21.11 16.68
C ALA A 98 -1.82 22.48 16.05
N VAL A 99 -0.98 23.01 15.16
CA VAL A 99 -1.26 24.22 14.37
C VAL A 99 -2.54 24.07 13.55
N LEU A 100 -2.81 22.87 13.02
CA LEU A 100 -4.04 22.62 12.24
C LEU A 100 -5.29 22.90 13.08
N GLN A 101 -5.33 22.40 14.31
CA GLN A 101 -6.46 22.57 15.20
C GLN A 101 -6.55 24.01 15.74
N ARG A 102 -5.45 24.62 16.15
CA ARG A 102 -5.42 25.99 16.70
C ARG A 102 -5.91 27.03 15.68
N ASN A 103 -5.73 26.78 14.40
CA ASN A 103 -6.12 27.68 13.32
C ASN A 103 -7.35 27.17 12.54
N GLU A 104 -8.05 26.17 13.06
CA GLU A 104 -9.24 25.56 12.45
C GLU A 104 -8.98 25.01 11.02
N LEU A 105 -7.71 24.75 10.67
CA LEU A 105 -7.33 24.24 9.35
C LEU A 105 -7.77 22.77 9.14
N ASP A 106 -7.94 22.01 10.22
CA ASP A 106 -8.42 20.63 10.21
C ASP A 106 -9.91 20.52 9.79
N THR A 107 -10.65 21.62 9.82
CA THR A 107 -12.04 21.74 9.34
C THR A 107 -12.16 22.50 8.02
N ASP A 108 -11.07 23.15 7.58
CA ASP A 108 -11.04 23.91 6.33
C ASP A 108 -10.88 22.97 5.12
N PRO A 109 -11.90 22.89 4.22
CA PRO A 109 -11.85 21.99 3.09
C PRO A 109 -10.71 22.27 2.11
N TYR A 110 -10.35 23.53 1.95
CA TYR A 110 -9.28 23.92 1.02
C TYR A 110 -7.91 23.52 1.57
N ALA A 111 -7.60 23.92 2.81
CA ALA A 111 -6.32 23.60 3.44
C ALA A 111 -6.09 22.08 3.53
N MET A 112 -7.11 21.33 3.95
CA MET A 112 -6.99 19.89 4.09
C MET A 112 -6.89 19.15 2.74
N ARG A 113 -7.55 19.64 1.67
CA ARG A 113 -7.33 19.08 0.32
C ARG A 113 -5.88 19.25 -0.14
N LEU A 114 -5.28 20.41 0.07
CA LEU A 114 -3.88 20.67 -0.28
C LEU A 114 -2.93 19.77 0.52
N LEU A 115 -3.13 19.67 1.83
CA LEU A 115 -2.31 18.85 2.71
C LEU A 115 -2.39 17.37 2.36
N VAL A 116 -3.60 16.84 2.16
CA VAL A 116 -3.81 15.43 1.84
C VAL A 116 -3.32 15.08 0.45
N ALA A 117 -3.44 15.99 -0.52
CA ALA A 117 -2.87 15.82 -1.86
C ALA A 117 -1.33 15.80 -1.83
N HIS A 118 -0.71 16.57 -0.91
CA HIS A 118 0.73 16.56 -0.69
C HIS A 118 1.21 15.28 0.01
N ASP A 119 0.54 14.89 1.10
CA ASP A 119 0.85 13.67 1.85
C ASP A 119 -0.43 13.13 2.52
N VAL A 120 -0.83 11.93 2.11
CA VAL A 120 -2.06 11.29 2.59
C VAL A 120 -2.11 11.10 4.11
N LYS A 121 -0.97 11.10 4.81
CA LYS A 121 -0.93 10.99 6.28
C LYS A 121 -1.70 12.12 6.99
N TYR A 122 -1.93 13.25 6.33
CA TYR A 122 -2.74 14.33 6.89
C TYR A 122 -4.24 13.99 6.90
N ALA A 123 -4.68 12.97 6.15
CA ALA A 123 -6.09 12.54 6.13
C ALA A 123 -6.65 12.18 7.50
N LYS A 124 -5.82 11.68 8.43
CA LYS A 124 -6.22 11.38 9.82
C LYS A 124 -6.64 12.61 10.63
N HIS A 125 -6.31 13.81 10.17
CA HIS A 125 -6.64 15.08 10.83
C HIS A 125 -7.83 15.78 10.19
N VAL A 126 -8.37 15.26 9.09
CA VAL A 126 -9.54 15.84 8.41
C VAL A 126 -10.76 15.78 9.31
N LYS A 127 -11.45 16.91 9.44
CA LYS A 127 -12.72 17.06 10.14
C LYS A 127 -13.71 17.87 9.29
N GLY A 128 -14.95 17.95 9.76
CA GLY A 128 -15.96 18.83 9.18
C GLY A 128 -16.45 18.41 7.79
N PRO A 129 -16.68 19.36 6.85
CA PRO A 129 -17.41 19.12 5.60
C PRO A 129 -16.81 18.10 4.66
N LEU A 130 -15.47 17.97 4.62
CA LEU A 130 -14.78 17.02 3.74
C LEU A 130 -15.11 15.55 4.03
N LEU A 131 -15.50 15.23 5.27
CA LEU A 131 -15.95 13.89 5.63
C LEU A 131 -17.31 13.50 5.02
N ASN A 132 -17.98 14.44 4.36
CA ASN A 132 -19.22 14.20 3.58
C ASN A 132 -19.01 14.39 2.07
N ASP A 133 -17.83 14.80 1.65
CA ASP A 133 -17.50 15.00 0.24
C ASP A 133 -17.09 13.68 -0.40
N LYS A 134 -17.99 13.10 -1.19
CA LYS A 134 -17.79 11.80 -1.85
C LYS A 134 -16.58 11.80 -2.79
N ALA A 135 -16.35 12.88 -3.52
CA ALA A 135 -15.22 12.98 -4.46
C ALA A 135 -13.88 13.02 -3.69
N PHE A 136 -13.84 13.79 -2.60
CA PHE A 136 -12.67 13.81 -1.71
C PHE A 136 -12.41 12.43 -1.10
N LEU A 137 -13.41 11.77 -0.53
CA LEU A 137 -13.29 10.46 0.07
C LEU A 137 -12.75 9.43 -0.93
N LEU A 138 -13.28 9.39 -2.16
CA LEU A 138 -12.78 8.50 -3.22
C LEU A 138 -11.32 8.79 -3.60
N SER A 139 -10.87 10.04 -3.52
CA SER A 139 -9.47 10.38 -3.80
C SER A 139 -8.49 9.88 -2.73
N VAL A 140 -8.96 9.73 -1.50
CA VAL A 140 -8.14 9.43 -0.31
C VAL A 140 -8.13 7.95 0.05
N VAL A 141 -9.29 7.25 -0.06
CA VAL A 141 -9.44 5.87 0.44
C VAL A 141 -8.50 4.85 -0.21
N GLY A 142 -8.00 5.13 -1.41
CA GLY A 142 -7.00 4.28 -2.06
C GLY A 142 -5.76 4.07 -1.22
N SER A 143 -5.31 5.10 -0.52
CA SER A 143 -4.10 5.09 0.33
C SER A 143 -4.39 5.17 1.82
N TYR A 144 -5.57 5.66 2.22
CA TYR A 144 -5.95 5.85 3.62
C TYR A 144 -7.43 5.50 3.85
N PRO A 145 -7.82 4.22 3.82
CA PRO A 145 -9.21 3.79 4.02
C PRO A 145 -9.73 4.08 5.44
N GLU A 146 -8.85 4.25 6.43
CA GLU A 146 -9.18 4.56 7.82
C GLU A 146 -9.96 5.87 7.98
N ILE A 147 -9.92 6.77 7.01
CA ILE A 147 -10.71 8.01 7.03
C ILE A 147 -12.21 7.73 7.21
N LEU A 148 -12.67 6.56 6.77
CA LEU A 148 -14.08 6.16 6.86
C LEU A 148 -14.56 6.00 8.31
N GLN A 149 -13.68 5.84 9.30
CA GLN A 149 -14.04 5.82 10.72
C GLN A 149 -14.69 7.13 11.18
N ASN A 150 -14.36 8.25 10.55
CA ASN A 150 -14.82 9.58 10.90
C ASN A 150 -15.97 10.05 10.01
N VAL A 151 -16.36 9.27 8.99
CA VAL A 151 -17.41 9.62 8.04
C VAL A 151 -18.78 9.41 8.67
N PHE A 152 -19.68 10.37 8.48
CA PHE A 152 -21.04 10.25 9.00
C PHE A 152 -21.81 9.11 8.34
N SER A 153 -22.55 8.35 9.14
CA SER A 153 -23.32 7.17 8.67
C SER A 153 -24.24 7.50 7.49
N ARG A 154 -24.81 8.69 7.44
CA ARG A 154 -25.67 9.16 6.32
C ARG A 154 -24.93 9.19 4.98
N THR A 155 -23.64 9.48 4.97
CA THR A 155 -22.83 9.50 3.73
C THR A 155 -22.62 8.09 3.20
N LEU A 156 -22.61 7.09 4.10
CA LEU A 156 -22.43 5.68 3.79
C LEU A 156 -23.76 4.93 3.54
N THR A 157 -24.86 5.63 3.27
CA THR A 157 -26.15 5.03 2.88
C THR A 157 -26.28 4.82 1.37
N ASP A 158 -25.52 5.56 0.57
CA ASP A 158 -25.51 5.45 -0.89
C ASP A 158 -24.68 4.23 -1.31
N GLU A 159 -25.36 3.19 -1.77
CA GLU A 159 -24.78 1.89 -2.08
C GLU A 159 -23.79 1.96 -3.25
N GLU A 160 -24.06 2.76 -4.27
CA GLU A 160 -23.15 2.92 -5.41
C GLU A 160 -21.88 3.67 -5.04
N PHE A 161 -22.01 4.67 -4.17
CA PHE A 161 -20.86 5.34 -3.61
C PHE A 161 -20.02 4.39 -2.76
N VAL A 162 -20.65 3.63 -1.86
CA VAL A 162 -19.96 2.64 -1.02
C VAL A 162 -19.29 1.55 -1.87
N PHE A 163 -19.97 1.07 -2.90
CA PHE A 163 -19.35 0.14 -3.85
C PHE A 163 -18.10 0.73 -4.53
N SER A 164 -18.15 2.00 -4.90
CA SER A 164 -17.01 2.71 -5.47
C SER A 164 -15.83 2.83 -4.49
N LEU A 165 -16.09 2.98 -3.19
CA LEU A 165 -15.05 2.95 -2.15
C LEU A 165 -14.39 1.57 -2.08
N VAL A 166 -15.17 0.48 -2.01
CA VAL A 166 -14.66 -0.90 -1.97
C VAL A 166 -13.88 -1.22 -3.25
N LYS A 167 -14.39 -0.82 -4.41
CA LYS A 167 -13.69 -0.98 -5.70
C LYS A 167 -12.34 -0.25 -5.72
N ARG A 168 -12.24 0.87 -5.03
CA ARG A 168 -10.98 1.64 -4.91
C ARG A 168 -9.99 0.99 -3.96
N ASN A 169 -10.48 0.44 -2.84
CA ASN A 169 -9.68 -0.28 -1.86
C ASN A 169 -10.58 -1.20 -1.02
N TYR A 170 -10.36 -2.49 -1.09
CA TYR A 170 -11.11 -3.49 -0.31
C TYR A 170 -11.08 -3.25 1.20
N ALA A 171 -9.99 -2.67 1.72
CA ALA A 171 -9.84 -2.40 3.15
C ALA A 171 -10.88 -1.41 3.70
N CYS A 172 -11.60 -0.70 2.81
CA CYS A 172 -12.75 0.12 3.20
C CYS A 172 -13.81 -0.72 3.92
N LEU A 173 -13.99 -2.00 3.56
CA LEU A 173 -14.97 -2.89 4.21
C LEU A 173 -14.83 -2.91 5.73
N LYS A 174 -13.61 -2.91 6.25
CA LYS A 174 -13.36 -2.89 7.69
C LYS A 174 -14.05 -1.75 8.43
N TYR A 175 -14.32 -0.65 7.76
CA TYR A 175 -14.84 0.59 8.32
C TYR A 175 -16.28 0.89 7.90
N LEU A 176 -16.86 0.04 7.07
CA LEU A 176 -18.21 0.17 6.59
C LEU A 176 -19.23 -0.48 7.55
N PRO A 177 -20.50 -0.04 7.56
CA PRO A 177 -21.57 -0.68 8.32
C PRO A 177 -21.73 -2.17 7.99
N ASN A 178 -22.09 -2.97 9.00
CA ASN A 178 -22.20 -4.44 8.91
C ASN A 178 -23.05 -4.93 7.74
N LYS A 179 -24.10 -4.19 7.35
CA LYS A 179 -24.96 -4.56 6.21
C LYS A 179 -24.16 -4.82 4.91
N TYR A 180 -23.01 -4.17 4.74
CA TYR A 180 -22.15 -4.34 3.56
C TYR A 180 -21.26 -5.56 3.63
N HIS A 181 -21.08 -6.16 4.82
CA HIS A 181 -20.39 -7.43 5.00
C HIS A 181 -21.22 -8.64 4.54
N SER A 182 -22.54 -8.42 4.32
CA SER A 182 -23.48 -9.40 3.74
C SER A 182 -23.85 -9.04 2.29
N ASP A 183 -23.29 -7.98 1.71
CA ASP A 183 -23.55 -7.62 0.32
C ASP A 183 -22.65 -8.43 -0.62
N TYR A 184 -23.30 -9.27 -1.44
CA TYR A 184 -22.60 -10.18 -2.35
C TYR A 184 -21.67 -9.46 -3.34
N ARG A 185 -22.14 -8.35 -3.94
CA ARG A 185 -21.40 -7.60 -4.95
C ARG A 185 -20.14 -6.97 -4.37
N MET A 186 -20.26 -6.38 -3.18
CA MET A 186 -19.14 -5.75 -2.48
C MET A 186 -18.11 -6.77 -2.02
N CYS A 187 -18.58 -7.88 -1.45
CA CYS A 187 -17.70 -8.95 -0.98
C CYS A 187 -16.97 -9.65 -2.13
N LEU A 188 -17.64 -9.89 -3.25
CA LEU A 188 -17.00 -10.46 -4.44
C LEU A 188 -15.92 -9.53 -5.00
N GLU A 189 -16.20 -8.23 -5.08
CA GLU A 189 -15.20 -7.23 -5.54
C GLU A 189 -13.99 -7.17 -4.60
N ALA A 190 -14.22 -7.19 -3.29
CA ALA A 190 -13.14 -7.20 -2.31
C ALA A 190 -12.31 -8.50 -2.37
N ALA A 191 -12.95 -9.66 -2.55
CA ALA A 191 -12.28 -10.95 -2.69
C ALA A 191 -11.36 -11.01 -3.92
N LYS A 192 -11.77 -10.41 -5.03
CA LYS A 192 -10.93 -10.27 -6.24
C LYS A 192 -9.68 -9.43 -6.02
N GLN A 193 -9.76 -8.41 -5.16
CA GLN A 193 -8.62 -7.54 -4.85
C GLN A 193 -7.65 -8.19 -3.85
N GLU A 194 -8.19 -8.78 -2.77
CA GLU A 194 -7.40 -9.37 -1.70
C GLU A 194 -8.16 -10.53 -1.04
N GLY A 195 -7.61 -11.74 -1.18
CA GLY A 195 -8.26 -12.94 -0.65
C GLY A 195 -8.53 -12.93 0.85
N PHE A 196 -7.66 -12.31 1.65
CA PHE A 196 -7.90 -12.20 3.08
C PHE A 196 -9.05 -11.26 3.46
N SER A 197 -9.63 -10.54 2.49
CA SER A 197 -10.88 -9.79 2.73
C SER A 197 -12.04 -10.67 3.21
N LEU A 198 -11.98 -12.00 2.96
CA LEU A 198 -12.93 -12.99 3.51
C LEU A 198 -13.14 -12.85 5.02
N MET A 199 -12.15 -12.39 5.77
CA MET A 199 -12.26 -12.19 7.22
C MET A 199 -13.33 -11.17 7.62
N TYR A 200 -13.69 -10.25 6.70
CA TYR A 200 -14.70 -9.23 6.94
C TYR A 200 -16.11 -9.66 6.53
N PHE A 201 -16.28 -10.81 5.83
CA PHE A 201 -17.57 -11.21 5.29
C PHE A 201 -18.38 -12.01 6.30
N ASP A 202 -19.69 -11.89 6.22
CA ASP A 202 -20.59 -12.76 6.97
C ASP A 202 -20.42 -14.22 6.55
N PHE A 203 -20.70 -15.12 7.50
CA PHE A 203 -20.53 -16.56 7.28
C PHE A 203 -21.27 -17.07 6.04
N SER A 204 -22.49 -16.57 5.80
CA SER A 204 -23.30 -16.95 4.63
C SER A 204 -22.63 -16.67 3.28
N LEU A 205 -21.81 -15.62 3.20
CA LEU A 205 -21.05 -15.28 2.01
C LEU A 205 -19.70 -16.02 1.95
N ARG A 206 -19.09 -16.27 3.09
CA ARG A 206 -17.87 -17.11 3.13
C ARG A 206 -18.11 -18.55 2.70
N ASP A 207 -19.35 -19.04 2.77
CA ASP A 207 -19.72 -20.38 2.26
C ASP A 207 -20.09 -20.38 0.75
N LYS A 208 -20.04 -19.25 0.07
CA LYS A 208 -20.25 -19.14 -1.39
C LYS A 208 -18.97 -19.47 -2.15
N ASP A 209 -19.02 -20.54 -2.96
CA ASP A 209 -17.84 -21.04 -3.68
C ASP A 209 -17.26 -20.00 -4.64
N GLU A 210 -18.11 -19.22 -5.32
CA GLU A 210 -17.66 -18.17 -6.22
C GLU A 210 -16.83 -17.06 -5.51
N ILE A 211 -17.24 -16.69 -4.29
CA ILE A 211 -16.50 -15.70 -3.49
C ILE A 211 -15.18 -16.29 -3.03
N VAL A 212 -15.17 -17.55 -2.54
CA VAL A 212 -13.95 -18.20 -2.09
C VAL A 212 -13.00 -18.47 -3.26
N LEU A 213 -13.53 -18.85 -4.42
CA LEU A 213 -12.74 -19.04 -5.64
C LEU A 213 -12.07 -17.73 -6.08
N ALA A 214 -12.80 -16.61 -6.04
CA ALA A 214 -12.21 -15.29 -6.30
C ALA A 214 -11.11 -14.95 -5.28
N ALA A 215 -11.35 -15.22 -3.99
CA ALA A 215 -10.39 -14.95 -2.93
C ALA A 215 -9.11 -15.78 -3.07
N VAL A 216 -9.20 -17.10 -3.31
CA VAL A 216 -8.02 -17.95 -3.47
C VAL A 216 -7.28 -17.70 -4.78
N SER A 217 -7.98 -17.22 -5.81
CA SER A 217 -7.38 -16.81 -7.08
C SER A 217 -6.55 -15.54 -6.94
N SER A 218 -6.93 -14.62 -6.04
CA SER A 218 -6.15 -13.42 -5.72
C SER A 218 -5.03 -13.72 -4.72
N ARG A 219 -5.30 -14.58 -3.73
CA ARG A 219 -4.33 -15.02 -2.72
C ARG A 219 -4.60 -16.45 -2.25
N GLY A 220 -3.79 -17.40 -2.73
CA GLY A 220 -3.99 -18.83 -2.45
C GLY A 220 -4.13 -19.20 -0.96
N ASN A 221 -3.36 -18.54 -0.09
CA ASN A 221 -3.41 -18.76 1.35
C ASN A 221 -4.74 -18.33 2.01
N ALA A 222 -5.61 -17.61 1.29
CA ALA A 222 -6.97 -17.33 1.75
C ALA A 222 -7.80 -18.62 1.93
N LEU A 223 -7.35 -19.74 1.37
CA LEU A 223 -7.92 -21.07 1.64
C LEU A 223 -7.97 -21.39 3.14
N SER A 224 -7.09 -20.82 3.95
CA SER A 224 -7.13 -20.95 5.41
C SER A 224 -8.43 -20.45 6.05
N LEU A 225 -9.15 -19.54 5.37
CA LEU A 225 -10.43 -18.98 5.82
C LEU A 225 -11.65 -19.73 5.23
N ALA A 226 -11.43 -20.65 4.27
CA ALA A 226 -12.47 -21.45 3.64
C ALA A 226 -13.06 -22.50 4.61
N THR A 227 -14.30 -22.91 4.35
CA THR A 227 -14.97 -23.96 5.12
C THR A 227 -14.34 -25.34 4.85
N PRO A 228 -14.52 -26.32 5.75
CA PRO A 228 -14.03 -27.69 5.52
C PRO A 228 -14.55 -28.32 4.23
N ARG A 229 -15.78 -27.99 3.80
CA ARG A 229 -16.36 -28.41 2.53
C ARG A 229 -15.54 -27.88 1.35
N GLN A 230 -15.25 -26.59 1.36
CA GLN A 230 -14.52 -25.92 0.30
C GLN A 230 -13.05 -26.32 0.20
N ARG A 231 -12.42 -26.70 1.33
CA ARG A 231 -11.06 -27.27 1.33
C ARG A 231 -10.99 -28.68 0.73
N LYS A 232 -12.16 -29.32 0.47
CA LYS A 232 -12.28 -30.57 -0.29
C LYS A 232 -12.65 -30.34 -1.73
N ASP A 233 -13.11 -29.13 -2.09
CA ASP A 233 -13.52 -28.81 -3.46
C ASP A 233 -12.30 -28.72 -4.38
N ARG A 234 -12.36 -29.49 -5.49
CA ARG A 234 -11.22 -29.59 -6.41
C ARG A 234 -10.88 -28.26 -7.06
N GLU A 235 -11.87 -27.51 -7.52
CA GLU A 235 -11.66 -26.26 -8.26
C GLU A 235 -11.02 -25.20 -7.34
N ILE A 236 -11.55 -25.07 -6.12
CA ILE A 236 -11.06 -24.12 -5.12
C ILE A 236 -9.62 -24.47 -4.71
N VAL A 237 -9.36 -25.76 -4.42
CA VAL A 237 -8.05 -26.24 -3.98
C VAL A 237 -6.99 -26.05 -5.07
N TYR A 238 -7.29 -26.42 -6.31
CA TYR A 238 -6.36 -26.20 -7.42
C TYR A 238 -6.12 -24.72 -7.71
N ALA A 239 -7.16 -23.86 -7.63
CA ALA A 239 -6.98 -22.43 -7.77
C ALA A 239 -6.05 -21.86 -6.69
N ALA A 240 -6.24 -22.27 -5.43
CA ALA A 240 -5.42 -21.87 -4.31
C ALA A 240 -3.95 -22.27 -4.50
N VAL A 241 -3.69 -23.53 -4.80
CA VAL A 241 -2.34 -24.09 -4.94
C VAL A 241 -1.61 -23.52 -6.18
N ARG A 242 -2.30 -23.30 -7.28
CA ARG A 242 -1.71 -22.62 -8.47
C ARG A 242 -1.29 -21.19 -8.16
N ASN A 243 -2.06 -20.46 -7.35
CA ASN A 243 -1.70 -19.11 -6.92
C ASN A 243 -0.56 -19.12 -5.91
N CYS A 244 -0.61 -20.02 -4.93
CA CYS A 244 0.42 -20.15 -3.91
C CYS A 244 0.60 -21.62 -3.52
N GLY A 245 1.74 -22.25 -3.88
CA GLY A 245 2.02 -23.65 -3.56
C GLY A 245 1.94 -23.98 -2.06
N LEU A 246 2.25 -23.00 -1.19
CA LEU A 246 2.13 -23.19 0.26
C LEU A 246 0.68 -23.30 0.75
N ALA A 247 -0.33 -23.00 -0.09
CA ALA A 247 -1.73 -23.26 0.22
C ALA A 247 -2.04 -24.75 0.41
N LEU A 248 -1.13 -25.63 0.01
CA LEU A 248 -1.17 -27.08 0.31
C LEU A 248 -1.26 -27.38 1.82
N ASP A 249 -0.81 -26.47 2.68
CA ASP A 249 -0.98 -26.56 4.15
C ASP A 249 -2.45 -26.57 4.58
N TYR A 250 -3.29 -25.86 3.85
CA TYR A 250 -4.69 -25.59 4.21
C TYR A 250 -5.71 -26.51 3.52
N VAL A 251 -5.29 -27.34 2.57
CA VAL A 251 -6.19 -28.29 1.92
C VAL A 251 -6.60 -29.42 2.88
N ASP A 252 -7.72 -30.09 2.58
CA ASP A 252 -8.07 -31.33 3.29
C ASP A 252 -7.01 -32.41 3.01
N ASP A 253 -6.80 -33.30 3.99
CA ASP A 253 -5.74 -34.32 3.91
C ASP A 253 -5.84 -35.21 2.67
N ILE A 254 -7.05 -35.45 2.14
CA ILE A 254 -7.23 -36.22 0.90
C ILE A 254 -6.42 -35.68 -0.26
N TRP A 255 -6.23 -34.36 -0.34
CA TRP A 255 -5.50 -33.70 -1.38
C TRP A 255 -3.97 -33.72 -1.21
N LYS A 256 -3.46 -33.97 0.01
CA LYS A 256 -2.04 -34.11 0.29
C LYS A 256 -1.47 -35.41 -0.28
N HIS A 257 -2.33 -36.37 -0.63
CA HIS A 257 -2.02 -37.64 -1.31
C HIS A 257 -2.16 -37.55 -2.83
N ASP A 258 -2.73 -36.45 -3.35
CA ASP A 258 -2.92 -36.27 -4.79
C ASP A 258 -1.62 -35.85 -5.46
N PHE A 259 -1.11 -36.73 -6.34
CA PHE A 259 0.17 -36.52 -7.04
C PHE A 259 0.17 -35.22 -7.86
N ASP A 260 -0.89 -34.97 -8.64
CA ASP A 260 -0.96 -33.83 -9.57
C ASP A 260 -1.06 -32.50 -8.82
N LEU A 261 -1.84 -32.47 -7.72
CA LEU A 261 -1.92 -31.29 -6.87
C LEU A 261 -0.59 -30.99 -6.19
N VAL A 262 0.04 -32.00 -5.61
CA VAL A 262 1.34 -31.84 -4.92
C VAL A 262 2.42 -31.47 -5.92
N ALA A 263 2.45 -32.06 -7.14
CA ALA A 263 3.35 -31.67 -8.21
C ALA A 263 3.16 -30.18 -8.59
N THR A 264 1.87 -29.73 -8.67
CA THR A 264 1.55 -28.31 -8.91
C THR A 264 2.05 -27.42 -7.78
N ALA A 265 1.88 -27.85 -6.54
CA ALA A 265 2.33 -27.11 -5.35
C ALA A 265 3.84 -26.94 -5.33
N VAL A 266 4.60 -28.02 -5.51
CA VAL A 266 6.07 -27.99 -5.43
C VAL A 266 6.74 -27.28 -6.61
N ARG A 267 6.13 -27.32 -7.81
CA ARG A 267 6.60 -26.50 -8.95
C ARG A 267 6.43 -25.00 -8.70
N ASN A 268 5.37 -24.60 -7.98
CA ASN A 268 5.13 -23.22 -7.59
C ASN A 268 6.07 -22.81 -6.42
N ARG A 269 6.19 -23.69 -5.41
CA ARG A 269 7.03 -23.50 -4.23
C ARG A 269 7.58 -24.85 -3.78
N GLY A 270 8.87 -25.11 -3.95
CA GLY A 270 9.53 -26.35 -3.54
C GLY A 270 9.29 -26.70 -2.07
N MET A 271 9.27 -25.69 -1.21
CA MET A 271 8.96 -25.83 0.23
C MET A 271 7.57 -26.41 0.54
N ALA A 272 6.64 -26.43 -0.44
CA ALA A 272 5.33 -27.07 -0.26
C ALA A 272 5.43 -28.57 -0.01
N LEU A 273 6.55 -29.22 -0.38
CA LEU A 273 6.82 -30.63 -0.13
C LEU A 273 6.60 -31.03 1.34
N ARG A 274 6.87 -30.14 2.28
CA ARG A 274 6.68 -30.40 3.72
C ARG A 274 5.22 -30.71 4.12
N TYR A 275 4.27 -30.31 3.30
CA TYR A 275 2.83 -30.49 3.53
C TYR A 275 2.25 -31.68 2.76
N ALA A 276 3.03 -32.27 1.85
CA ALA A 276 2.66 -33.50 1.13
C ALA A 276 2.57 -34.68 2.08
N ALA A 277 1.76 -35.67 1.70
CA ALA A 277 1.71 -36.94 2.42
C ALA A 277 3.06 -37.68 2.38
N PRO A 278 3.38 -38.52 3.40
CA PRO A 278 4.69 -39.17 3.52
C PRO A 278 5.13 -39.97 2.29
N GLU A 279 4.19 -40.64 1.61
CA GLU A 279 4.49 -41.38 0.38
C GLU A 279 4.92 -40.48 -0.78
N LEU A 280 4.42 -39.23 -0.84
CA LEU A 280 4.85 -38.26 -1.83
C LEU A 280 6.16 -37.56 -1.44
N GLN A 281 6.45 -37.44 -0.16
CA GLN A 281 7.77 -37.02 0.35
C GLN A 281 8.84 -38.12 0.09
N ASP A 282 8.42 -39.36 -0.16
CA ASP A 282 9.27 -40.47 -0.59
C ASP A 282 9.18 -40.76 -2.10
N CYS A 283 8.46 -39.95 -2.88
CA CYS A 283 8.36 -40.02 -4.32
C CYS A 283 9.48 -39.23 -4.99
N GLU A 284 10.40 -39.93 -5.70
CA GLU A 284 11.59 -39.33 -6.32
C GLU A 284 11.19 -38.19 -7.29
N GLU A 285 10.13 -38.40 -8.09
CA GLU A 285 9.66 -37.39 -9.07
C GLU A 285 9.20 -36.12 -8.40
N ILE A 286 8.39 -36.22 -7.36
CA ILE A 286 7.88 -35.06 -6.58
C ILE A 286 9.04 -34.33 -5.88
N VAL A 287 9.94 -35.10 -5.25
CA VAL A 287 11.09 -34.53 -4.55
C VAL A 287 12.03 -33.83 -5.52
N ARG A 288 12.28 -34.41 -6.70
CA ARG A 288 13.08 -33.76 -7.74
C ARG A 288 12.46 -32.43 -8.19
N LEU A 289 11.15 -32.39 -8.50
CA LEU A 289 10.45 -31.17 -8.86
C LEU A 289 10.54 -30.11 -7.76
N ALA A 290 10.45 -30.52 -6.50
CA ALA A 290 10.62 -29.62 -5.36
C ALA A 290 12.02 -29.02 -5.29
N ILE A 291 13.06 -29.84 -5.45
CA ILE A 291 14.47 -29.43 -5.40
C ILE A 291 14.83 -28.54 -6.60
N GLU A 292 14.31 -28.83 -7.79
CA GLU A 292 14.51 -27.98 -8.98
C GLU A 292 13.99 -26.56 -8.77
N ASN A 293 12.92 -26.42 -8.00
CA ASN A 293 12.37 -25.11 -7.62
C ASN A 293 13.15 -24.46 -6.45
N ASP A 294 13.49 -25.26 -5.44
CA ASP A 294 14.20 -24.81 -4.24
C ASP A 294 14.99 -25.98 -3.62
N GLY A 295 16.32 -25.96 -3.70
CA GLY A 295 17.19 -26.98 -3.14
C GLY A 295 16.98 -27.25 -1.65
N TYR A 296 16.51 -26.26 -0.89
CA TYR A 296 16.16 -26.41 0.52
C TYR A 296 15.05 -27.44 0.75
N ALA A 297 14.21 -27.72 -0.28
CA ALA A 297 13.12 -28.68 -0.21
C ALA A 297 13.57 -30.10 0.14
N ILE A 298 14.84 -30.48 -0.11
CA ILE A 298 15.42 -31.76 0.26
C ILE A 298 15.24 -32.08 1.75
N ARG A 299 15.19 -31.07 2.60
CA ARG A 299 14.93 -31.21 4.05
C ARG A 299 13.63 -31.97 4.34
N SER A 300 12.64 -31.81 3.48
CA SER A 300 11.29 -32.39 3.64
C SER A 300 11.14 -33.73 2.95
N ALA A 301 12.16 -34.23 2.23
CA ALA A 301 12.17 -35.55 1.63
C ALA A 301 12.36 -36.63 2.68
N SER A 302 11.96 -37.87 2.35
CA SER A 302 12.23 -39.05 3.17
C SER A 302 13.74 -39.26 3.41
N GLU A 303 14.09 -40.02 4.46
CA GLU A 303 15.49 -40.37 4.72
C GLU A 303 16.14 -41.08 3.53
N ARG A 304 15.40 -41.97 2.86
CA ARG A 304 15.83 -42.68 1.67
C ARG A 304 16.24 -41.70 0.55
N LEU A 305 15.44 -40.66 0.30
CA LEU A 305 15.72 -39.71 -0.77
C LEU A 305 16.74 -38.66 -0.36
N ARG A 306 16.88 -38.35 0.92
CA ARG A 306 18.01 -37.54 1.42
C ARG A 306 19.35 -38.27 1.33
N ASP A 307 19.31 -39.60 1.17
CA ASP A 307 20.48 -40.46 0.88
C ASP A 307 20.67 -40.77 -0.61
N HIS A 308 19.87 -40.12 -1.50
CA HIS A 308 19.93 -40.35 -2.93
C HIS A 308 20.96 -39.42 -3.60
N TYR A 309 22.01 -40.01 -4.21
CA TYR A 309 23.17 -39.28 -4.70
C TYR A 309 22.83 -38.18 -5.71
N ASN A 310 22.00 -38.48 -6.74
CA ASN A 310 21.66 -37.50 -7.78
C ASN A 310 20.80 -36.34 -7.24
N LEU A 311 19.88 -36.62 -6.30
CA LEU A 311 19.08 -35.57 -5.64
C LEU A 311 19.96 -34.71 -4.74
N ALA A 312 20.97 -35.27 -4.09
CA ALA A 312 21.93 -34.53 -3.29
C ALA A 312 22.74 -33.53 -4.13
N ILE A 313 23.24 -33.98 -5.30
CA ILE A 313 23.94 -33.08 -6.24
C ILE A 313 23.01 -31.96 -6.69
N LEU A 314 21.77 -32.28 -7.10
CA LEU A 314 20.81 -31.31 -7.54
C LEU A 314 20.50 -30.29 -6.43
N ALA A 315 20.27 -30.75 -5.19
CA ALA A 315 19.99 -29.91 -4.05
C ALA A 315 21.13 -28.94 -3.74
N ILE A 316 22.38 -29.40 -3.66
CA ILE A 316 23.56 -28.55 -3.41
C ILE A 316 23.78 -27.55 -4.57
N THR A 317 23.50 -27.97 -5.79
CA THR A 317 23.68 -27.10 -6.97
C THR A 317 22.65 -25.96 -6.96
N THR A 318 21.42 -26.23 -6.50
CA THR A 318 20.33 -25.26 -6.43
C THR A 318 20.42 -24.38 -5.18
N TYR A 319 20.82 -24.98 -4.05
CA TYR A 319 20.99 -24.31 -2.76
C TYR A 319 22.14 -24.96 -1.98
N THR A 320 23.27 -24.31 -1.88
CA THR A 320 24.50 -24.88 -1.35
C THR A 320 24.35 -25.46 0.05
N ASP A 321 23.61 -24.75 0.94
CA ASP A 321 23.40 -25.21 2.33
C ASP A 321 22.42 -26.39 2.45
N ALA A 322 21.83 -26.87 1.35
CA ALA A 322 21.10 -28.14 1.33
C ALA A 322 21.96 -29.32 1.82
N TYR A 323 23.30 -29.22 1.71
CA TYR A 323 24.25 -30.20 2.21
C TYR A 323 23.97 -30.64 3.65
N ILE A 324 23.61 -29.76 4.53
CA ILE A 324 23.36 -30.08 5.96
C ILE A 324 22.16 -31.01 6.18
N TYR A 325 21.25 -31.13 5.22
CA TYR A 325 20.05 -31.96 5.29
C TYR A 325 20.21 -33.34 4.65
N LEU A 326 21.35 -33.59 4.01
CA LEU A 326 21.68 -34.90 3.42
C LEU A 326 21.91 -35.94 4.51
N SER A 327 21.90 -37.22 4.11
CA SER A 327 22.29 -38.32 5.00
C SER A 327 23.75 -38.19 5.47
N PRO A 328 24.10 -38.71 6.65
CA PRO A 328 25.47 -38.73 7.10
C PRO A 328 26.43 -39.44 6.12
N ARG A 329 25.94 -40.46 5.39
CA ARG A 329 26.69 -41.16 4.35
C ARG A 329 27.09 -40.19 3.22
N LEU A 330 26.15 -39.40 2.72
CA LEU A 330 26.42 -38.46 1.63
C LEU A 330 27.20 -37.22 2.10
N GLN A 331 26.99 -36.75 3.31
CA GLN A 331 27.82 -35.69 3.89
C GLN A 331 29.31 -36.08 4.01
N ASN A 332 29.60 -37.38 4.16
CA ASN A 332 30.99 -37.90 4.17
C ASN A 332 31.48 -38.39 2.80
N HIS A 333 30.68 -38.25 1.73
CA HIS A 333 31.05 -38.70 0.40
C HIS A 333 32.04 -37.72 -0.26
N PRO A 334 33.23 -38.19 -0.76
CA PRO A 334 34.29 -37.29 -1.24
C PRO A 334 33.83 -36.30 -2.32
N GLU A 335 33.03 -36.77 -3.30
CA GLU A 335 32.54 -35.90 -4.39
C GLU A 335 31.51 -34.87 -3.91
N ILE A 336 30.67 -35.23 -2.96
CA ILE A 336 29.70 -34.33 -2.35
C ILE A 336 30.41 -33.22 -1.54
N ILE A 337 31.43 -33.59 -0.76
CA ILE A 337 32.29 -32.64 -0.03
C ILE A 337 32.96 -31.67 -1.00
N LYS A 338 33.53 -32.20 -2.09
CA LYS A 338 34.21 -31.40 -3.12
C LYS A 338 33.23 -30.41 -3.77
N LEU A 339 32.03 -30.86 -4.13
CA LEU A 339 30.99 -30.01 -4.71
C LEU A 339 30.55 -28.89 -3.74
N TYR A 340 30.30 -29.25 -2.49
CA TYR A 340 29.92 -28.30 -1.45
C TYR A 340 30.99 -27.23 -1.22
N SER A 341 32.27 -27.67 -1.08
CA SER A 341 33.41 -26.75 -0.88
C SER A 341 33.57 -25.81 -2.06
N PHE A 342 33.48 -26.33 -3.28
CA PHE A 342 33.56 -25.51 -4.49
C PHE A 342 32.46 -24.46 -4.55
N LYS A 343 31.21 -24.84 -4.27
CA LYS A 343 30.06 -23.91 -4.25
C LYS A 343 30.19 -22.84 -3.16
N LYS A 344 30.66 -23.19 -1.97
CA LYS A 344 30.93 -22.24 -0.89
C LYS A 344 32.03 -21.24 -1.24
N GLU A 345 33.07 -21.67 -1.93
CA GLU A 345 34.12 -20.77 -2.42
C GLU A 345 33.57 -19.80 -3.48
N GLU A 346 32.70 -20.27 -4.39
CA GLU A 346 32.04 -19.40 -5.36
C GLU A 346 31.18 -18.33 -4.67
N GLU A 347 30.31 -18.70 -3.71
CA GLU A 347 29.51 -17.79 -2.95
C GLU A 347 30.34 -16.71 -2.23
N ASN A 348 31.45 -17.12 -1.60
CA ASN A 348 32.35 -16.23 -0.87
C ASN A 348 33.10 -15.23 -1.76
N LYS A 349 33.32 -15.53 -3.05
CA LYS A 349 33.94 -14.58 -3.99
C LYS A 349 33.07 -13.35 -4.26
N TRP A 350 31.74 -13.49 -4.12
CA TRP A 350 30.77 -12.42 -4.38
C TRP A 350 30.38 -11.62 -3.13
N LEU A 351 30.83 -12.01 -1.94
CA LEU A 351 30.60 -11.23 -0.72
C LEU A 351 31.48 -9.97 -0.71
N PRO A 352 30.91 -8.78 -0.36
CA PRO A 352 31.68 -7.57 -0.21
C PRO A 352 32.84 -7.76 0.79
N SER A 353 34.00 -7.18 0.49
CA SER A 353 35.25 -7.32 1.28
C SER A 353 35.13 -6.89 2.77
N LYS A 354 34.02 -6.29 3.17
CA LYS A 354 33.72 -5.92 4.58
C LYS A 354 33.00 -7.01 5.38
N MET A 355 32.65 -8.14 4.77
CA MET A 355 32.00 -9.30 5.42
C MET A 355 32.84 -10.59 5.33
N ARG A 356 34.10 -10.50 4.86
CA ARG A 356 35.07 -11.59 4.86
C ARG A 356 35.84 -11.69 6.16
#